data_3de390a0f2e77c1aa1839fa6bd6a133f
#
_entry.id   3de390a0f2e77c1aa1839fa6bd6a133f
#
_cell.length_a   1.000
_cell.length_b   1.000
_cell.length_c   1.000
_cell.angle_alpha   90.00
_cell.angle_beta   90.00
_cell.angle_gamma   90.00
#
_symmetry.space_group_name_H-M   'P 1'
#
loop_
_entity.id
_entity.type
_entity.pdbx_description
1 polymer ?
#
loop_
_entity_poly.entity_id
_entity_poly.type
_entity_poly.pdbx_seq_one_letter_code
_entity_poly.pdbx_strand_id
1 'polypeptide(L)'
;MKKWPLIIIMAAIVGLILAFIIGQILPKMRTSSSDIEVNITDPALIKQGEYVARTADCVACHTTLDGDTYAGGLPMLTPLGAIYSTNITPDKETGIGQYT
;
A
#
# COMPACT_ATOMS: atom_id res chain seq x y z
N MET A 1 -35.21 20.13 33.88
CA MET A 1 -34.40 20.26 32.60
C MET A 1 -34.06 18.85 32.14
N LYS A 2 -34.42 18.48 30.90
CA LYS A 2 -34.16 17.14 30.35
C LYS A 2 -32.65 16.95 30.13
N LYS A 3 -32.01 16.03 30.83
CA LYS A 3 -30.57 15.72 30.75
C LYS A 3 -30.20 14.88 29.51
N TRP A 4 -31.16 14.58 28.63
CA TRP A 4 -30.99 13.75 27.43
C TRP A 4 -29.98 14.29 26.40
N PRO A 5 -29.92 15.60 26.09
CA PRO A 5 -28.95 16.08 25.15
C PRO A 5 -27.50 15.90 25.62
N LEU A 6 -27.29 16.02 26.95
CA LEU A 6 -25.96 15.81 27.55
C LEU A 6 -25.49 14.35 27.42
N ILE A 7 -26.42 13.40 27.63
CA ILE A 7 -26.14 11.96 27.49
C ILE A 7 -25.80 11.60 26.03
N ILE A 8 -26.52 12.15 25.06
CA ILE A 8 -26.29 11.92 23.64
C ILE A 8 -24.91 12.45 23.23
N ILE A 9 -24.55 13.65 23.67
CA ILE A 9 -23.26 14.27 23.40
C ILE A 9 -22.12 13.42 24.00
N MET A 10 -22.26 12.99 25.23
CA MET A 10 -21.27 12.13 25.90
C MET A 10 -21.11 10.77 25.17
N ALA A 11 -22.21 10.14 24.76
CA ALA A 11 -22.16 8.90 23.98
C ALA A 11 -21.47 9.07 22.63
N ALA A 12 -21.72 10.18 21.94
CA ALA A 12 -21.05 10.51 20.67
C ALA A 12 -19.54 10.71 20.84
N ILE A 13 -19.13 11.42 21.89
CA ILE A 13 -17.70 11.64 22.19
C ILE A 13 -17.01 10.31 22.50
N VAL A 14 -17.60 9.46 23.34
CA VAL A 14 -17.05 8.13 23.66
C VAL A 14 -16.94 7.27 22.39
N GLY A 15 -17.96 7.29 21.52
CA GLY A 15 -17.93 6.57 20.24
C GLY A 15 -16.79 7.03 19.32
N LEU A 16 -16.56 8.33 19.22
CA LEU A 16 -15.45 8.90 18.43
C LEU A 16 -14.07 8.52 19.01
N ILE A 17 -13.92 8.56 20.33
CA ILE A 17 -12.67 8.15 20.99
C ILE A 17 -12.40 6.67 20.76
N LEU A 18 -13.40 5.81 20.90
CA LEU A 18 -13.27 4.38 20.63
C LEU A 18 -12.91 4.10 19.16
N ALA A 19 -13.57 4.76 18.22
CA ALA A 19 -13.26 4.62 16.80
C ALA A 19 -11.82 5.07 16.49
N PHE A 20 -11.36 6.15 17.10
CA PHE A 20 -9.98 6.64 16.96
C PHE A 20 -8.97 5.63 17.53
N ILE A 21 -9.20 5.09 18.73
CA ILE A 21 -8.33 4.09 19.36
C ILE A 21 -8.29 2.80 18.52
N ILE A 22 -9.43 2.31 18.04
CA ILE A 22 -9.51 1.13 17.19
C ILE A 22 -8.75 1.37 15.88
N GLY A 23 -8.89 2.55 15.27
CA GLY A 23 -8.17 2.94 14.06
C GLY A 23 -6.65 2.99 14.23
N GLN A 24 -6.14 3.23 15.45
CA GLN A 24 -4.70 3.19 15.73
C GLN A 24 -4.18 1.77 16.00
N ILE A 25 -5.02 0.90 16.55
CA ILE A 25 -4.61 -0.47 16.94
C ILE A 25 -4.70 -1.44 15.76
N LEU A 26 -5.76 -1.37 14.94
CA LEU A 26 -5.97 -2.27 13.80
C LEU A 26 -4.81 -2.30 12.77
N PRO A 27 -4.21 -1.17 12.37
CA PRO A 27 -3.04 -1.20 11.48
C PRO A 27 -1.84 -1.91 12.08
N LYS A 28 -1.58 -1.74 13.38
CA LYS A 28 -0.48 -2.42 14.09
C LYS A 28 -0.64 -3.94 14.15
N MET A 29 -1.88 -4.44 14.22
CA MET A 29 -2.13 -5.88 14.20
C MET A 29 -1.96 -6.49 12.79
N ARG A 30 -2.10 -5.68 11.74
CA ARG A 30 -1.87 -6.12 10.34
C ARG A 30 -0.40 -6.14 9.94
N THR A 31 0.45 -5.36 10.59
CA THR A 31 1.90 -5.29 10.31
C THR A 31 2.72 -6.31 11.10
N SER A 32 2.08 -7.24 11.80
CA SER A 32 2.75 -8.45 12.25
C SER A 32 2.92 -9.37 11.02
N SER A 33 3.72 -8.93 10.06
CA SER A 33 4.35 -9.83 9.12
C SER A 33 5.12 -10.83 9.96
N SER A 34 4.75 -12.10 9.85
CA SER A 34 5.56 -13.22 10.34
C SER A 34 7.03 -12.89 10.04
N ASP A 35 7.92 -13.08 10.99
CA ASP A 35 9.38 -12.99 10.86
C ASP A 35 9.89 -14.10 9.90
N ILE A 36 9.31 -14.17 8.69
CA ILE A 36 9.78 -15.02 7.62
C ILE A 36 10.91 -14.26 6.96
N GLU A 37 12.13 -14.60 7.31
CA GLU A 37 13.31 -14.15 6.60
C GLU A 37 13.25 -14.69 5.17
N VAL A 38 12.79 -13.85 4.25
CA VAL A 38 12.69 -14.19 2.83
C VAL A 38 14.06 -13.98 2.18
N ASN A 39 14.66 -15.03 1.66
CA ASN A 39 15.86 -14.89 0.85
C ASN A 39 15.51 -14.31 -0.53
N ILE A 40 15.59 -12.99 -0.66
CA ILE A 40 15.29 -12.26 -1.89
C ILE A 40 16.25 -12.54 -3.05
N THR A 41 17.35 -13.30 -2.81
CA THR A 41 18.30 -13.70 -3.84
C THR A 41 18.08 -15.14 -4.32
N ASP A 42 17.09 -15.86 -3.78
CA ASP A 42 16.75 -17.22 -4.22
C ASP A 42 16.19 -17.19 -5.66
N PRO A 43 16.87 -17.86 -6.62
CA PRO A 43 16.44 -17.88 -8.02
C PRO A 43 15.05 -18.48 -8.22
N ALA A 44 14.65 -19.45 -7.38
CA ALA A 44 13.33 -20.06 -7.48
C ALA A 44 12.23 -19.06 -7.05
N LEU A 45 12.48 -18.32 -5.99
CA LEU A 45 11.56 -17.26 -5.53
C LEU A 45 11.45 -16.12 -6.55
N ILE A 46 12.58 -15.69 -7.12
CA ILE A 46 12.60 -14.66 -8.17
C ILE A 46 11.76 -15.10 -9.38
N LYS A 47 11.92 -16.35 -9.83
CA LYS A 47 11.15 -16.89 -10.94
C LYS A 47 9.65 -16.97 -10.64
N GLN A 48 9.27 -17.33 -9.40
CA GLN A 48 7.87 -17.30 -8.97
C GLN A 48 7.31 -15.88 -8.95
N GLY A 49 8.08 -14.91 -8.45
CA GLY A 49 7.72 -13.50 -8.46
C GLY A 49 7.52 -12.96 -9.88
N GLU A 50 8.41 -13.31 -10.81
CA GLU A 50 8.27 -12.96 -12.22
C GLU A 50 6.98 -13.53 -12.82
N TYR A 51 6.67 -14.78 -12.55
CA TYR A 51 5.42 -15.39 -13.00
C TYR A 51 4.19 -14.65 -12.48
N VAL A 52 4.17 -14.32 -11.18
CA VAL A 52 3.07 -13.56 -10.58
C VAL A 52 2.95 -12.16 -11.18
N ALA A 53 4.06 -11.44 -11.35
CA ALA A 53 4.07 -10.11 -11.94
C ALA A 53 3.55 -10.11 -13.40
N ARG A 54 3.87 -11.15 -14.17
CA ARG A 54 3.38 -11.32 -15.54
C ARG A 54 1.89 -11.69 -15.58
N THR A 55 1.43 -12.59 -14.73
CA THR A 55 0.02 -12.99 -14.69
C THR A 55 -0.89 -11.90 -14.15
N ALA A 56 -0.39 -11.04 -13.26
CA ALA A 56 -1.10 -9.88 -12.75
C ALA A 56 -1.02 -8.65 -13.67
N ASP A 57 -0.32 -8.77 -14.81
CA ASP A 57 -0.13 -7.71 -15.82
C ASP A 57 0.44 -6.40 -15.25
N CYS A 58 1.32 -6.49 -14.25
CA CYS A 58 1.92 -5.31 -13.62
C CYS A 58 2.68 -4.42 -14.62
N VAL A 59 3.22 -5.03 -15.68
CA VAL A 59 3.97 -4.34 -16.74
C VAL A 59 3.13 -3.30 -17.47
N ALA A 60 1.83 -3.54 -17.66
CA ALA A 60 0.93 -2.65 -18.38
C ALA A 60 0.81 -1.26 -17.75
N CYS A 61 0.86 -1.19 -16.42
CA CYS A 61 0.78 0.09 -15.70
C CYS A 61 2.15 0.61 -15.25
N HIS A 62 3.12 -0.27 -14.99
CA HIS A 62 4.40 0.12 -14.42
C HIS A 62 5.55 0.21 -15.42
N THR A 63 5.24 0.31 -16.73
CA THR A 63 6.23 0.47 -17.80
C THR A 63 5.75 1.50 -18.82
N THR A 64 6.59 2.45 -19.19
CA THR A 64 6.33 3.36 -20.31
C THR A 64 6.81 2.73 -21.61
N LEU A 65 6.34 3.24 -22.77
CA LEU A 65 6.70 2.71 -24.08
C LEU A 65 8.22 2.70 -24.35
N ASP A 66 8.93 3.71 -23.84
CA ASP A 66 10.37 3.88 -24.05
C ASP A 66 11.17 3.73 -22.73
N GLY A 67 10.54 3.22 -21.67
CA GLY A 67 11.14 3.08 -20.34
C GLY A 67 11.53 1.66 -20.01
N ASP A 68 12.32 1.53 -18.94
CA ASP A 68 12.69 0.23 -18.40
C ASP A 68 11.49 -0.50 -17.81
N THR A 69 11.47 -1.81 -17.97
CA THR A 69 10.37 -2.66 -17.47
C THR A 69 10.20 -2.51 -15.96
N TYR A 70 8.99 -2.23 -15.53
CA TYR A 70 8.59 -1.98 -14.13
C TYR A 70 9.15 -0.70 -13.52
N ALA A 71 9.84 0.16 -14.27
CA ALA A 71 10.37 1.42 -13.73
C ALA A 71 9.33 2.54 -13.52
N GLY A 72 8.07 2.28 -13.85
CA GLY A 72 7.00 3.24 -13.67
C GLY A 72 6.98 4.34 -14.72
N GLY A 73 6.41 5.50 -14.34
CA GLY A 73 6.39 6.70 -15.19
C GLY A 73 5.23 6.78 -16.18
N LEU A 74 4.35 5.76 -16.26
CA LEU A 74 3.17 5.81 -17.12
C LEU A 74 2.16 6.84 -16.61
N PRO A 75 1.78 7.88 -17.41
CA PRO A 75 0.79 8.85 -16.98
C PRO A 75 -0.63 8.30 -17.09
N MET A 76 -1.36 8.39 -15.99
CA MET A 76 -2.80 8.14 -15.90
C MET A 76 -3.52 9.48 -15.76
N LEU A 77 -4.26 9.86 -16.78
CA LEU A 77 -4.97 11.14 -16.81
C LEU A 77 -6.22 11.10 -15.94
N THR A 78 -6.36 12.08 -15.07
CA THR A 78 -7.54 12.30 -14.25
C THR A 78 -8.09 13.72 -14.46
N PRO A 79 -9.34 14.02 -14.07
CA PRO A 79 -9.87 15.38 -14.13
C PRO A 79 -9.07 16.41 -13.32
N LEU A 80 -8.27 15.97 -12.35
CA LEU A 80 -7.44 16.81 -11.47
C LEU A 80 -5.97 16.90 -11.92
N GLY A 81 -5.58 16.19 -12.99
CA GLY A 81 -4.22 16.13 -13.49
C GLY A 81 -3.74 14.71 -13.74
N ALA A 82 -2.48 14.57 -14.15
CA ALA A 82 -1.85 13.27 -14.39
C ALA A 82 -1.30 12.68 -13.09
N ILE A 83 -1.58 11.39 -12.86
CA ILE A 83 -0.93 10.57 -11.84
C ILE A 83 0.03 9.64 -12.58
N TYR A 84 1.25 9.54 -12.11
CA TYR A 84 2.26 8.67 -12.72
C TYR A 84 2.43 7.38 -11.91
N SER A 85 2.55 6.25 -12.61
CA SER A 85 2.82 4.97 -11.97
C SER A 85 4.20 4.98 -11.31
N THR A 86 4.32 4.33 -10.16
CA THR A 86 5.56 4.26 -9.39
C THR A 86 6.52 3.22 -9.97
N ASN A 87 7.81 3.38 -9.70
CA ASN A 87 8.82 2.37 -9.94
C ASN A 87 8.65 1.22 -8.92
N ILE A 88 8.41 0.00 -9.42
CA ILE A 88 8.29 -1.23 -8.61
C ILE A 88 9.45 -2.20 -8.81
N THR A 89 10.56 -1.72 -9.36
CA THR A 89 11.81 -2.50 -9.43
C THR A 89 12.48 -2.59 -8.06
N PRO A 90 13.44 -3.54 -7.87
CA PRO A 90 14.22 -3.63 -6.65
C PRO A 90 15.29 -2.53 -6.49
N ASP A 91 15.24 -1.47 -7.29
CA ASP A 91 16.09 -0.30 -7.12
C ASP A 91 15.88 0.36 -5.74
N LYS A 92 16.99 0.70 -5.07
CA LYS A 92 16.94 1.21 -3.70
C LYS A 92 16.67 2.72 -3.59
N GLU A 93 16.88 3.46 -4.67
CA GLU A 93 16.71 4.93 -4.66
C GLU A 93 15.34 5.34 -5.16
N THR A 94 14.88 4.73 -6.25
CA THR A 94 13.66 5.13 -6.96
C THR A 94 12.56 4.07 -6.93
N GLY A 95 12.90 2.81 -6.63
CA GLY A 95 11.99 1.67 -6.59
C GLY A 95 11.61 1.24 -5.18
N ILE A 96 11.20 -0.03 -5.06
CA ILE A 96 10.73 -0.62 -3.79
C ILE A 96 11.82 -1.44 -3.08
N GLY A 97 13.08 -1.33 -3.49
CA GLY A 97 14.20 -2.15 -2.98
C GLY A 97 14.55 -1.93 -1.50
N GLN A 98 13.96 -0.90 -0.85
CA GLN A 98 14.08 -0.66 0.59
C GLN A 98 12.84 -1.04 1.39
N TYR A 99 11.79 -1.55 0.75
CA TYR A 99 10.57 -1.98 1.43
C TYR A 99 10.80 -3.33 2.10
N THR A 100 10.36 -3.46 3.35
CA THR A 100 10.47 -4.67 4.19
C THR A 100 9.10 -5.21 4.56
#